data_06f524b26712dcb0d07f7cac66350c35
#
_entry.id   06f524b26712dcb0d07f7cac66350c35
#
_cell.length_a   1.000
_cell.length_b   1.000
_cell.length_c   1.000
_cell.angle_alpha   90.00
_cell.angle_beta   90.00
_cell.angle_gamma   90.00
#
_symmetry.space_group_name_H-M   'P 1'
#
loop_
_entity.id
_entity.type
_entity.pdbx_description
1 polymer ?
#
loop_
_entity_poly.entity_id
_entity_poly.type
_entity_poly.pdbx_seq_one_letter_code
_entity_poly.pdbx_strand_id
1 'polypeptide(L)'
;MKKIAIIAATLLFVQGALLAQKAVPEKDVKVNYVKDFQRQVKDAKSVQWFQMDENTFKVTYRDAENSRQAMVFNNKGMETHYIIEDHYPHSIMDTVKHLFPKYSITDVWVRKVRNKMSYQARIAKKSGFLWWKKETDVKTLNWEVDGKYIGEE
;
A
#
# COMPACT_ATOMS: atom_id res chain seq x y z
N MET A 1 37.49 21.44 -9.02
CA MET A 1 36.95 20.43 -8.12
C MET A 1 35.44 20.59 -8.08
N LYS A 2 34.70 19.75 -8.84
CA LYS A 2 33.23 19.81 -8.94
C LYS A 2 32.64 18.85 -7.90
N LYS A 3 31.93 19.39 -6.90
CA LYS A 3 31.21 18.60 -5.92
C LYS A 3 29.90 18.12 -6.56
N ILE A 4 29.81 16.81 -6.79
CA ILE A 4 28.59 16.15 -7.24
C ILE A 4 27.70 15.99 -6.00
N ALA A 5 26.61 16.74 -5.95
CA ALA A 5 25.57 16.57 -4.96
C ALA A 5 24.71 15.37 -5.36
N ILE A 6 24.83 14.27 -4.63
CA ILE A 6 23.94 13.11 -4.75
C ILE A 6 22.64 13.49 -4.04
N ILE A 7 21.59 13.76 -4.84
CA ILE A 7 20.23 13.94 -4.35
C ILE A 7 19.68 12.54 -4.07
N ALA A 8 19.74 12.11 -2.82
CA ALA A 8 19.03 10.93 -2.35
C ALA A 8 17.54 11.27 -2.29
N ALA A 9 16.78 10.84 -3.29
CA ALA A 9 15.32 10.91 -3.28
C ALA A 9 14.79 9.91 -2.25
N THR A 10 14.59 10.37 -1.02
CA THR A 10 13.96 9.60 0.05
C THR A 10 12.47 9.55 -0.22
N LEU A 11 12.01 8.49 -0.87
CA LEU A 11 10.60 8.13 -0.96
C LEU A 11 10.13 7.65 0.42
N LEU A 12 9.53 8.56 1.17
CA LEU A 12 8.85 8.27 2.43
C LEU A 12 7.57 7.49 2.16
N PHE A 13 7.64 6.19 2.35
CA PHE A 13 6.48 5.29 2.33
C PHE A 13 6.01 4.98 3.74
N VAL A 14 4.76 5.33 3.99
CA VAL A 14 3.79 4.74 4.91
C VAL A 14 4.39 4.09 6.16
N GLN A 15 4.54 4.85 7.21
CA GLN A 15 4.75 4.33 8.56
C GLN A 15 3.40 4.22 9.28
N GLY A 16 2.69 3.12 9.04
CA GLY A 16 1.84 2.54 10.09
C GLY A 16 2.58 1.30 10.55
N ALA A 17 2.72 1.07 11.85
CA ALA A 17 3.49 0.01 12.53
C ALA A 17 4.01 -1.13 11.63
N LEU A 18 4.99 -0.85 10.81
CA LEU A 18 5.60 -1.80 9.90
C LEU A 18 6.97 -2.13 10.48
N LEU A 19 7.13 -3.36 10.88
CA LEU A 19 8.43 -4.02 10.83
C LEU A 19 9.13 -3.48 9.59
N ALA A 20 10.33 -2.95 9.73
CA ALA A 20 11.03 -2.19 8.70
C ALA A 20 11.05 -2.97 7.36
N GLN A 21 10.19 -2.59 6.42
CA GLN A 21 10.16 -3.19 5.10
C GLN A 21 11.48 -2.85 4.41
N LYS A 22 12.32 -3.85 4.21
CA LYS A 22 13.58 -3.68 3.51
C LYS A 22 13.34 -3.84 2.02
N ALA A 23 13.56 -2.79 1.23
CA ALA A 23 13.60 -2.90 -0.21
C ALA A 23 14.70 -3.88 -0.62
N VAL A 24 14.36 -4.85 -1.48
CA VAL A 24 15.28 -5.87 -1.95
C VAL A 24 15.26 -5.95 -3.48
N PRO A 25 16.38 -6.21 -4.13
CA PRO A 25 16.40 -6.47 -5.55
C PRO A 25 15.69 -7.80 -5.86
N GLU A 26 15.06 -7.91 -7.02
CA GLU A 26 14.30 -9.11 -7.44
C GLU A 26 15.10 -10.40 -7.34
N LYS A 27 16.41 -10.36 -7.63
CA LYS A 27 17.32 -11.50 -7.52
C LYS A 27 17.41 -12.10 -6.11
N ASP A 28 17.12 -11.32 -5.08
CA ASP A 28 17.16 -11.73 -3.67
C ASP A 28 15.78 -12.22 -3.17
N VAL A 29 14.76 -12.14 -4.02
CA VAL A 29 13.41 -12.67 -3.76
C VAL A 29 13.37 -14.15 -4.11
N LYS A 30 12.58 -14.93 -3.37
CA LYS A 30 12.37 -16.35 -3.68
C LYS A 30 11.87 -16.53 -5.12
N VAL A 31 12.56 -17.37 -5.90
CA VAL A 31 12.30 -17.56 -7.35
C VAL A 31 10.85 -17.94 -7.66
N ASN A 32 10.23 -18.74 -6.78
CA ASN A 32 8.81 -19.11 -6.94
C ASN A 32 7.86 -17.90 -6.81
N TYR A 33 8.15 -16.93 -5.94
CA TYR A 33 7.32 -15.73 -5.79
C TYR A 33 7.42 -14.82 -7.02
N VAL A 34 8.64 -14.65 -7.54
CA VAL A 34 8.86 -13.90 -8.78
C VAL A 34 8.11 -14.53 -9.95
N LYS A 35 8.22 -15.86 -10.12
CA LYS A 35 7.51 -16.61 -11.18
C LYS A 35 5.98 -16.50 -11.02
N ASP A 36 5.47 -16.60 -9.79
CA ASP A 36 4.03 -16.50 -9.52
C ASP A 36 3.52 -15.08 -9.81
N PHE A 37 4.29 -14.06 -9.45
CA PHE A 37 3.99 -12.67 -9.78
C PHE A 37 3.95 -12.46 -11.30
N GLN A 38 5.01 -12.84 -12.02
CA GLN A 38 5.10 -12.69 -13.48
C GLN A 38 4.02 -13.46 -14.24
N ARG A 39 3.56 -14.59 -13.70
CA ARG A 39 2.44 -15.35 -14.28
C ARG A 39 1.10 -14.65 -14.09
N GLN A 40 0.90 -13.98 -12.97
CA GLN A 40 -0.36 -13.31 -12.65
C GLN A 40 -0.44 -11.90 -13.25
N VAL A 41 0.68 -11.21 -13.35
CA VAL A 41 0.73 -9.81 -13.81
C VAL A 41 1.61 -9.72 -15.03
N LYS A 42 0.97 -9.52 -16.17
CA LYS A 42 1.64 -9.18 -17.43
C LYS A 42 1.80 -7.65 -17.50
N ASP A 43 2.88 -7.18 -18.09
CA ASP A 43 3.12 -5.76 -18.34
C ASP A 43 3.20 -4.87 -17.09
N ALA A 44 3.63 -5.46 -15.97
CA ALA A 44 3.87 -4.72 -14.73
C ALA A 44 4.95 -3.66 -14.92
N LYS A 45 4.68 -2.43 -14.47
CA LYS A 45 5.61 -1.30 -14.48
C LYS A 45 5.99 -0.90 -13.06
N SER A 46 7.16 -0.28 -12.89
CA SER A 46 7.63 0.26 -11.60
C SER A 46 7.61 -0.81 -10.49
N VAL A 47 8.02 -2.03 -10.80
CA VAL A 47 8.02 -3.16 -9.87
C VAL A 47 9.06 -2.93 -8.77
N GLN A 48 8.64 -3.04 -7.51
CA GLN A 48 9.51 -2.94 -6.34
C GLN A 48 9.17 -4.04 -5.34
N TRP A 49 10.20 -4.75 -4.89
CA TRP A 49 10.08 -5.81 -3.90
C TRP A 49 10.53 -5.34 -2.53
N PHE A 50 9.84 -5.82 -1.51
CA PHE A 50 10.12 -5.55 -0.10
C PHE A 50 10.09 -6.85 0.67
N GLN A 51 11.11 -7.10 1.47
CA GLN A 51 11.09 -8.16 2.46
C GLN A 51 10.39 -7.68 3.71
N MET A 52 9.32 -8.38 4.11
CA MET A 52 8.53 -8.09 5.30
C MET A 52 9.06 -8.85 6.52
N ASP A 53 9.35 -10.13 6.29
CA ASP A 53 10.00 -11.04 7.22
C ASP A 53 10.79 -12.10 6.44
N GLU A 54 11.31 -13.14 7.10
CA GLU A 54 12.13 -14.19 6.48
C GLU A 54 11.42 -14.89 5.31
N ASN A 55 10.11 -15.04 5.36
CA ASN A 55 9.33 -15.82 4.42
C ASN A 55 8.25 -15.03 3.68
N THR A 56 8.06 -13.76 4.04
CA THR A 56 7.01 -12.91 3.48
C THR A 56 7.61 -11.76 2.70
N PHE A 57 7.18 -11.62 1.45
CA PHE A 57 7.59 -10.56 0.54
C PHE A 57 6.38 -9.82 0.00
N LYS A 58 6.52 -8.50 -0.10
CA LYS A 58 5.55 -7.62 -0.75
C LYS A 58 6.14 -7.11 -2.05
N VAL A 59 5.37 -7.16 -3.12
CA VAL A 59 5.67 -6.47 -4.37
C VAL A 59 4.68 -5.34 -4.57
N THR A 60 5.17 -4.17 -4.94
CA THR A 60 4.35 -3.06 -5.43
C THR A 60 4.62 -2.84 -6.90
N TYR A 61 3.62 -2.48 -7.67
CA TYR A 61 3.74 -2.30 -9.11
C TYR A 61 2.61 -1.40 -9.65
N ARG A 62 2.74 -1.02 -10.91
CA ARG A 62 1.65 -0.44 -11.69
C ARG A 62 1.24 -1.43 -12.76
N ASP A 63 -0.06 -1.59 -12.95
CA ASP A 63 -0.61 -2.41 -14.03
C ASP A 63 -0.57 -1.70 -15.40
N ALA A 64 -1.15 -2.30 -16.42
CA ALA A 64 -1.21 -1.75 -17.77
C ALA A 64 -1.95 -0.40 -17.82
N GLU A 65 -2.95 -0.20 -16.95
CA GLU A 65 -3.76 1.02 -16.82
C GLU A 65 -3.13 2.07 -15.92
N ASN A 66 -1.89 1.81 -15.47
CA ASN A 66 -1.13 2.68 -14.56
C ASN A 66 -1.69 2.76 -13.12
N SER A 67 -2.62 1.87 -12.74
CA SER A 67 -3.13 1.76 -11.38
C SER A 67 -2.08 1.14 -10.45
N ARG A 68 -1.97 1.68 -9.25
CA ARG A 68 -1.04 1.16 -8.23
C ARG A 68 -1.63 -0.09 -7.58
N GLN A 69 -0.83 -1.12 -7.50
CA GLN A 69 -1.22 -2.39 -6.89
C GLN A 69 -0.11 -2.93 -6.00
N ALA A 70 -0.45 -3.85 -5.11
CA ALA A 70 0.51 -4.58 -4.32
C ALA A 70 0.06 -6.02 -4.08
N MET A 71 1.00 -6.95 -4.05
CA MET A 71 0.76 -8.34 -3.66
C MET A 71 1.68 -8.75 -2.54
N VAL A 72 1.18 -9.59 -1.66
CA VAL A 72 1.96 -10.20 -0.57
C VAL A 72 2.04 -11.70 -0.81
N PHE A 73 3.25 -12.22 -0.78
CA PHE A 73 3.57 -13.64 -0.95
C PHE A 73 4.18 -14.19 0.33
N ASN A 74 3.78 -15.40 0.70
CA ASN A 74 4.40 -16.19 1.76
C ASN A 74 4.61 -17.64 1.31
N ASN A 75 5.03 -18.54 2.20
CA ASN A 75 5.28 -19.94 1.87
C ASN A 75 4.06 -20.71 1.31
N LYS A 76 2.85 -20.14 1.42
CA LYS A 76 1.61 -20.70 0.86
C LYS A 76 1.24 -20.11 -0.50
N GLY A 77 2.09 -19.26 -1.06
CA GLY A 77 1.87 -18.52 -2.32
C GLY A 77 1.37 -17.09 -2.09
N MET A 78 0.64 -16.53 -3.04
CA MET A 78 0.04 -15.19 -2.89
C MET A 78 -1.02 -15.23 -1.78
N GLU A 79 -0.81 -14.41 -0.76
CA GLU A 79 -1.71 -14.30 0.39
C GLU A 79 -2.72 -13.16 0.22
N THR A 80 -2.24 -12.00 -0.18
CA THR A 80 -3.06 -10.78 -0.25
C THR A 80 -2.74 -9.99 -1.52
N HIS A 81 -3.80 -9.50 -2.15
CA HIS A 81 -3.71 -8.57 -3.27
C HIS A 81 -4.43 -7.27 -2.89
N TYR A 82 -3.73 -6.14 -3.00
CA TYR A 82 -4.24 -4.80 -2.79
C TYR A 82 -4.37 -4.09 -4.12
N ILE A 83 -5.55 -3.59 -4.43
CA ILE A 83 -5.85 -2.81 -5.64
C ILE A 83 -6.26 -1.42 -5.17
N ILE A 84 -5.59 -0.37 -5.66
CA ILE A 84 -5.99 0.99 -5.36
C ILE A 84 -7.23 1.33 -6.15
N GLU A 85 -8.24 1.83 -5.45
CA GLU A 85 -9.53 2.19 -6.00
C GLU A 85 -9.72 3.71 -5.94
N ASP A 86 -10.04 4.28 -7.10
CA ASP A 86 -10.46 5.68 -7.20
C ASP A 86 -11.98 5.82 -6.96
N HIS A 87 -12.73 4.72 -7.14
CA HIS A 87 -14.18 4.66 -6.91
C HIS A 87 -14.48 3.68 -5.78
N TYR A 88 -14.87 4.19 -4.64
CA TYR A 88 -15.20 3.42 -3.45
C TYR A 88 -16.54 3.85 -2.85
N PRO A 89 -17.19 3.03 -2.00
CA PRO A 89 -18.47 3.36 -1.39
C PRO A 89 -18.44 4.70 -0.63
N HIS A 90 -19.48 5.50 -0.79
CA HIS A 90 -19.62 6.78 -0.08
C HIS A 90 -19.58 6.61 1.44
N SER A 91 -20.02 5.46 1.96
CA SER A 91 -19.96 5.12 3.39
C SER A 91 -18.55 5.21 3.97
N ILE A 92 -17.49 4.95 3.19
CA ILE A 92 -16.10 5.11 3.62
C ILE A 92 -15.82 6.58 3.93
N MET A 93 -16.18 7.46 3.00
CA MET A 93 -15.98 8.90 3.17
C MET A 93 -16.81 9.46 4.34
N ASP A 94 -18.06 9.02 4.46
CA ASP A 94 -18.97 9.45 5.52
C ASP A 94 -18.47 8.99 6.90
N THR A 95 -18.00 7.73 7.00
CA THR A 95 -17.39 7.21 8.23
C THR A 95 -16.18 8.04 8.64
N VAL A 96 -15.27 8.35 7.70
CA VAL A 96 -14.08 9.14 8.02
C VAL A 96 -14.45 10.55 8.44
N LYS A 97 -15.38 11.20 7.77
CA LYS A 97 -15.86 12.55 8.16
C LYS A 97 -16.49 12.57 9.55
N HIS A 98 -17.25 11.53 9.90
CA HIS A 98 -17.97 11.47 11.17
C HIS A 98 -17.06 11.05 12.34
N LEU A 99 -16.30 9.97 12.21
CA LEU A 99 -15.48 9.42 13.30
C LEU A 99 -14.08 10.06 13.38
N PHE A 100 -13.56 10.56 12.27
CA PHE A 100 -12.20 11.11 12.16
C PHE A 100 -12.19 12.49 11.50
N PRO A 101 -12.92 13.49 12.04
CA PRO A 101 -13.13 14.78 11.35
C PRO A 101 -11.84 15.59 11.09
N LYS A 102 -10.74 15.27 11.80
CA LYS A 102 -9.44 15.93 11.62
C LYS A 102 -8.52 15.20 10.62
N TYR A 103 -9.01 14.12 10.00
CA TYR A 103 -8.24 13.31 9.06
C TYR A 103 -8.74 13.50 7.63
N SER A 104 -7.86 13.23 6.69
CA SER A 104 -8.19 13.14 5.27
C SER A 104 -7.83 11.76 4.76
N ILE A 105 -8.64 11.21 3.87
CA ILE A 105 -8.32 9.97 3.16
C ILE A 105 -7.14 10.27 2.23
N THR A 106 -6.12 9.45 2.28
CA THR A 106 -4.94 9.53 1.41
C THR A 106 -4.97 8.49 0.32
N ASP A 107 -5.38 7.28 0.67
CA ASP A 107 -5.50 6.15 -0.26
C ASP A 107 -6.65 5.24 0.17
N VAL A 108 -7.31 4.60 -0.79
CA VAL A 108 -8.27 3.53 -0.56
C VAL A 108 -7.87 2.33 -1.41
N TRP A 109 -7.93 1.15 -0.82
CA TRP A 109 -7.64 -0.11 -1.51
C TRP A 109 -8.77 -1.11 -1.32
N VAL A 110 -9.02 -1.91 -2.35
CA VAL A 110 -9.67 -3.21 -2.19
C VAL A 110 -8.59 -4.19 -1.74
N ARG A 111 -8.79 -4.78 -0.58
CA ARG A 111 -7.96 -5.85 -0.05
C ARG A 111 -8.62 -7.19 -0.35
N LYS A 112 -7.95 -8.02 -1.15
CA LYS A 112 -8.42 -9.36 -1.48
C LYS A 112 -7.54 -10.40 -0.79
N VAL A 113 -8.12 -11.17 0.12
CA VAL A 113 -7.47 -12.27 0.83
C VAL A 113 -8.22 -13.54 0.52
N ARG A 114 -7.63 -14.44 -0.29
CA ARG A 114 -8.30 -15.63 -0.83
C ARG A 114 -9.60 -15.22 -1.54
N ASN A 115 -10.76 -15.65 -1.02
CA ASN A 115 -12.08 -15.35 -1.57
C ASN A 115 -12.82 -14.23 -0.83
N LYS A 116 -12.16 -13.56 0.13
CA LYS A 116 -12.75 -12.45 0.87
C LYS A 116 -12.23 -11.13 0.34
N MET A 117 -13.13 -10.19 0.14
CA MET A 117 -12.81 -8.80 -0.22
C MET A 117 -13.22 -7.88 0.92
N SER A 118 -12.45 -6.84 1.12
CA SER A 118 -12.73 -5.77 2.08
C SER A 118 -12.13 -4.48 1.55
N TYR A 119 -12.66 -3.34 2.00
CA TYR A 119 -12.00 -2.06 1.77
C TYR A 119 -11.06 -1.74 2.91
N GLN A 120 -9.95 -1.11 2.56
CA GLN A 120 -8.99 -0.57 3.51
C GLN A 120 -8.66 0.86 3.08
N ALA A 121 -8.74 1.81 4.01
CA ALA A 121 -8.36 3.19 3.73
C ALA A 121 -7.26 3.65 4.68
N ARG A 122 -6.29 4.32 4.11
CA ARG A 122 -5.29 5.07 4.84
C ARG A 122 -5.78 6.49 5.03
N ILE A 123 -5.80 6.93 6.27
CA ILE A 123 -6.14 8.31 6.62
C ILE A 123 -4.99 8.96 7.38
N ALA A 124 -4.83 10.27 7.22
CA ALA A 124 -3.80 11.02 7.92
C ALA A 124 -4.27 12.42 8.29
N LYS A 125 -3.74 12.95 9.38
CA LYS A 125 -3.81 14.39 9.64
C LYS A 125 -2.79 15.11 8.77
N LYS A 126 -3.19 16.25 8.21
CA LYS A 126 -2.28 17.14 7.49
C LYS A 126 -1.89 18.29 8.43
N SER A 127 -0.62 18.33 8.82
CA SER A 127 -0.05 19.43 9.60
C SER A 127 1.00 20.16 8.76
N GLY A 128 1.14 21.47 8.97
CA GLY A 128 2.12 22.30 8.26
C GLY A 128 1.51 23.56 7.64
N PHE A 129 2.36 24.55 7.38
CA PHE A 129 1.95 25.84 6.84
C PHE A 129 2.16 25.91 5.34
N LEU A 130 1.09 26.27 4.58
CA LEU A 130 1.04 26.58 3.14
C LEU A 130 1.75 25.55 2.21
N TRP A 131 3.08 25.51 2.17
CA TRP A 131 3.87 24.75 1.18
C TRP A 131 4.41 23.42 1.70
N TRP A 132 4.40 23.20 3.03
CA TRP A 132 5.01 22.05 3.71
C TRP A 132 3.98 21.26 4.49
N LYS A 133 2.99 20.70 3.79
CA LYS A 133 2.01 19.79 4.43
C LYS A 133 2.66 18.43 4.65
N LYS A 134 2.93 18.09 5.92
CA LYS A 134 3.40 16.76 6.32
C LYS A 134 2.22 15.95 6.84
N GLU A 135 2.11 14.72 6.38
CA GLU A 135 1.18 13.75 6.94
C GLU A 135 1.67 13.35 8.34
N THR A 136 0.79 13.43 9.30
CA THR A 136 1.03 13.02 10.68
C THR A 136 -0.12 12.17 11.16
N ASP A 137 0.12 11.35 12.18
CA ASP A 137 -0.92 10.54 12.82
C ASP A 137 -1.70 9.72 11.77
N VAL A 138 -0.99 8.80 11.13
CA VAL A 138 -1.52 7.94 10.06
C VAL A 138 -2.24 6.75 10.68
N LYS A 139 -3.43 6.46 10.16
CA LYS A 139 -4.27 5.32 10.57
C LYS A 139 -4.69 4.50 9.36
N THR A 140 -4.91 3.22 9.58
CA THR A 140 -5.50 2.30 8.61
C THR A 140 -6.85 1.84 9.11
N LEU A 141 -7.88 2.05 8.32
CA LEU A 141 -9.26 1.72 8.65
C LEU A 141 -9.77 0.64 7.70
N ASN A 142 -10.65 -0.23 8.19
CA ASN A 142 -11.17 -1.37 7.46
C ASN A 142 -12.70 -1.34 7.36
N TRP A 143 -13.23 -1.75 6.20
CA TRP A 143 -14.66 -1.94 5.94
C TRP A 143 -14.91 -3.27 5.24
N GLU A 144 -16.08 -3.86 5.47
CA GLU A 144 -16.60 -4.94 4.62
C GLU A 144 -16.89 -4.43 3.20
N VAL A 145 -17.07 -5.34 2.26
CA VAL A 145 -17.31 -4.99 0.84
C VAL A 145 -18.62 -4.20 0.63
N ASP A 146 -19.59 -4.38 1.51
CA ASP A 146 -20.85 -3.63 1.53
C ASP A 146 -20.71 -2.20 2.11
N GLY A 147 -19.51 -1.83 2.56
CA GLY A 147 -19.21 -0.52 3.13
C GLY A 147 -19.44 -0.40 4.63
N LYS A 148 -19.71 -1.51 5.34
CA LYS A 148 -19.84 -1.51 6.80
C LYS A 148 -18.47 -1.37 7.46
N TYR A 149 -18.31 -0.39 8.34
CA TYR A 149 -17.07 -0.15 9.07
C TYR A 149 -16.76 -1.28 10.05
N ILE A 150 -15.54 -1.80 10.01
CA ILE A 150 -15.06 -2.89 10.87
C ILE A 150 -14.22 -2.35 12.02
N GLY A 151 -13.33 -1.39 11.76
CA GLY A 151 -12.44 -0.83 12.78
C GLY A 151 -11.11 -0.33 12.24
N GLU A 152 -10.25 0.07 13.17
CA GLU A 152 -8.86 0.51 12.94
C GLU A 152 -7.93 -0.70 13.10
N GLU A 153 -6.88 -0.79 12.25
CA GLU A 153 -5.82 -1.79 12.30
C GLU A 153 -4.60 -1.24 13.02
#